data_0bff02a66579d0774634ee62a134b921
#
_entry.id   0bff02a66579d0774634ee62a134b921
#
_cell.length_a   1.000
_cell.length_b   1.000
_cell.length_c   1.000
_cell.angle_alpha   90.00
_cell.angle_beta   90.00
_cell.angle_gamma   90.00
#
_symmetry.space_group_name_H-M   'P 1'
#
loop_
_entity.id
_entity.type
_entity.pdbx_description
1 polymer ?
#
loop_
_entity_poly.entity_id
_entity_poly.type
_entity_poly.pdbx_seq_one_letter_code
_entity_poly.pdbx_strand_id
1 'polypeptide(L)'
;MNKIEFNKLVDERIKLIQSVLQKKGAEYATDKDVFHNFEEGTKMSFHDKREMVAWEYMMKHMISIKDMISSKQAYSEHTIREKFGDAINYLILMEAMMLESNGIQQKFCDAVKETTAKAEKKIEQLRTQGYERGMDQLGLPKITADTPTNKINDPLSKLKFQQLPPNYDEWYYSSY
;
A
#
# COMPACT_ATOMS: atom_id res chain seq x y z
N MET A 1 -25.39 -2.51 30.93
CA MET A 1 -23.91 -2.34 31.08
C MET A 1 -23.62 -0.89 31.38
N ASN A 2 -22.97 -0.58 32.48
CA ASN A 2 -22.53 0.77 32.81
C ASN A 2 -21.11 1.06 32.24
N LYS A 3 -20.62 2.31 32.38
CA LYS A 3 -19.32 2.73 31.82
C LYS A 3 -18.14 1.94 32.42
N ILE A 4 -18.18 1.60 33.69
CA ILE A 4 -17.10 0.85 34.37
C ILE A 4 -17.05 -0.59 33.81
N GLU A 5 -18.18 -1.24 33.69
CA GLU A 5 -18.31 -2.59 33.10
C GLU A 5 -17.84 -2.59 31.64
N PHE A 6 -18.19 -1.57 30.86
CA PHE A 6 -17.75 -1.45 29.47
C PHE A 6 -16.23 -1.29 29.37
N ASN A 7 -15.63 -0.39 30.17
CA ASN A 7 -14.19 -0.21 30.17
C ASN A 7 -13.45 -1.52 30.56
N LYS A 8 -13.96 -2.24 31.55
CA LYS A 8 -13.41 -3.56 31.93
C LYS A 8 -13.48 -4.56 30.78
N LEU A 9 -14.60 -4.61 30.04
CA LEU A 9 -14.74 -5.45 28.85
C LEU A 9 -13.71 -5.09 27.77
N VAL A 10 -13.47 -3.81 27.52
CA VAL A 10 -12.46 -3.32 26.56
C VAL A 10 -11.05 -3.78 26.99
N ASP A 11 -10.67 -3.59 28.25
CA ASP A 11 -9.36 -3.99 28.75
C ASP A 11 -9.14 -5.51 28.66
N GLU A 12 -10.15 -6.29 29.01
CA GLU A 12 -10.12 -7.75 28.85
C GLU A 12 -9.99 -8.16 27.38
N ARG A 13 -10.69 -7.48 26.48
CA ARG A 13 -10.62 -7.74 25.04
C ARG A 13 -9.23 -7.46 24.50
N ILE A 14 -8.61 -6.34 24.83
CA ILE A 14 -7.24 -5.99 24.39
C ILE A 14 -6.23 -7.06 24.84
N LYS A 15 -6.29 -7.46 26.11
CA LYS A 15 -5.41 -8.53 26.64
C LYS A 15 -5.60 -9.85 25.90
N LEU A 16 -6.84 -10.23 25.63
CA LEU A 16 -7.15 -11.48 24.93
C LEU A 16 -6.64 -11.44 23.48
N ILE A 17 -6.86 -10.34 22.76
CA ILE A 17 -6.36 -10.15 21.38
C ILE A 17 -4.84 -10.29 21.36
N GLN A 18 -4.14 -9.59 22.23
CA GLN A 18 -2.69 -9.66 22.33
C GLN A 18 -2.20 -11.10 22.58
N SER A 19 -2.81 -11.79 23.53
CA SER A 19 -2.45 -13.20 23.86
C SER A 19 -2.68 -14.13 22.67
N VAL A 20 -3.82 -14.00 21.96
CA VAL A 20 -4.14 -14.85 20.81
C VAL A 20 -3.21 -14.59 19.65
N LEU A 21 -2.96 -13.32 19.31
CA LEU A 21 -2.05 -12.96 18.20
C LEU A 21 -0.62 -13.41 18.47
N GLN A 22 -0.11 -13.28 19.71
CA GLN A 22 1.22 -13.77 20.08
C GLN A 22 1.30 -15.30 19.97
N LYS A 23 0.30 -16.02 20.48
CA LYS A 23 0.26 -17.49 20.43
C LYS A 23 0.16 -17.98 18.97
N LYS A 24 -0.75 -17.41 18.18
CA LYS A 24 -0.91 -17.78 16.77
C LYS A 24 0.29 -17.39 15.92
N GLY A 25 0.92 -16.24 16.20
CA GLY A 25 2.18 -15.85 15.61
C GLY A 25 3.27 -16.92 15.82
N ALA A 26 3.36 -17.48 17.02
CA ALA A 26 4.32 -18.57 17.30
C ALA A 26 3.98 -19.90 16.59
N GLU A 27 2.70 -20.16 16.31
CA GLU A 27 2.27 -21.38 15.61
C GLU A 27 2.43 -21.31 14.08
N TYR A 28 2.12 -20.17 13.47
CA TYR A 28 1.94 -20.03 12.01
C TYR A 28 2.91 -19.08 11.33
N ALA A 29 3.64 -18.27 12.10
CA ALA A 29 4.69 -17.44 11.58
C ALA A 29 6.02 -18.19 11.50
N THR A 30 6.87 -17.79 10.57
CA THR A 30 8.29 -18.10 10.63
C THR A 30 9.01 -17.02 11.40
N ASP A 31 10.26 -17.25 11.86
CA ASP A 31 11.08 -16.21 12.51
C ASP A 31 11.28 -14.95 11.66
N LYS A 32 11.01 -15.04 10.35
CA LYS A 32 11.22 -13.98 9.38
C LYS A 32 9.94 -13.39 8.80
N ASP A 33 8.81 -14.10 8.89
CA ASP A 33 7.56 -13.70 8.25
C ASP A 33 6.36 -14.08 9.10
N VAL A 34 5.74 -13.06 9.69
CA VAL A 34 4.54 -13.18 10.52
C VAL A 34 3.30 -13.58 9.69
N PHE A 35 3.29 -13.28 8.38
CA PHE A 35 2.16 -13.50 7.48
C PHE A 35 2.34 -14.71 6.57
N HIS A 36 3.31 -15.57 6.86
CA HIS A 36 3.67 -16.74 6.04
C HIS A 36 2.45 -17.57 5.62
N ASN A 37 1.51 -17.85 6.51
CA ASN A 37 0.32 -18.63 6.18
C ASN A 37 -0.59 -17.97 5.15
N PHE A 38 -0.70 -16.64 5.17
CA PHE A 38 -1.49 -15.90 4.18
C PHE A 38 -0.76 -15.81 2.84
N GLU A 39 0.57 -15.71 2.85
CA GLU A 39 1.41 -15.77 1.66
C GLU A 39 1.30 -17.15 0.99
N GLU A 40 1.42 -18.23 1.74
CA GLU A 40 1.18 -19.59 1.21
C GLU A 40 -0.27 -19.78 0.76
N GLY A 41 -1.23 -19.14 1.44
CA GLY A 41 -2.64 -19.15 1.07
C GLY A 41 -2.90 -18.59 -0.31
N THR A 42 -2.16 -17.60 -0.79
CA THR A 42 -2.29 -17.07 -2.16
C THR A 42 -1.99 -18.13 -3.22
N LYS A 43 -1.06 -19.04 -2.95
CA LYS A 43 -0.68 -20.13 -3.86
C LYS A 43 -1.76 -21.22 -3.97
N MET A 44 -2.64 -21.31 -2.98
CA MET A 44 -3.70 -22.33 -2.88
C MET A 44 -5.10 -21.78 -3.21
N SER A 45 -5.26 -20.47 -3.20
CA SER A 45 -6.52 -19.76 -3.47
C SER A 45 -6.50 -19.10 -4.85
N PHE A 46 -7.61 -18.45 -5.21
CA PHE A 46 -7.71 -17.64 -6.43
C PHE A 46 -7.29 -16.17 -6.17
N HIS A 47 -6.73 -15.88 -5.01
CA HIS A 47 -6.31 -14.53 -4.62
C HIS A 47 -4.83 -14.32 -4.90
N ASP A 48 -4.50 -13.19 -5.50
CA ASP A 48 -3.15 -12.72 -5.77
C ASP A 48 -2.57 -11.85 -4.65
N LYS A 49 -3.37 -11.57 -3.61
CA LYS A 49 -2.99 -10.77 -2.45
C LYS A 49 -3.31 -11.50 -1.15
N ARG A 50 -2.34 -11.54 -0.24
CA ARG A 50 -2.48 -12.17 1.08
C ARG A 50 -3.57 -11.53 1.94
N GLU A 51 -3.81 -10.22 1.77
CA GLU A 51 -4.90 -9.49 2.44
C GLU A 51 -6.28 -10.05 2.04
N MET A 52 -6.44 -10.46 0.78
CA MET A 52 -7.68 -11.08 0.30
C MET A 52 -7.87 -12.49 0.88
N VAL A 53 -6.79 -13.24 1.07
CA VAL A 53 -6.85 -14.54 1.77
C VAL A 53 -7.31 -14.35 3.22
N ALA A 54 -6.75 -13.35 3.92
CA ALA A 54 -7.15 -13.03 5.29
C ALA A 54 -8.62 -12.57 5.36
N TRP A 55 -9.07 -11.78 4.39
CA TRP A 55 -10.46 -11.36 4.25
C TRP A 55 -11.40 -12.56 4.10
N GLU A 56 -11.08 -13.49 3.21
CA GLU A 56 -11.87 -14.70 3.01
C GLU A 56 -11.97 -15.52 4.30
N TYR A 57 -10.86 -15.70 5.02
CA TYR A 57 -10.88 -16.40 6.31
C TYR A 57 -11.70 -15.67 7.37
N MET A 58 -11.72 -14.35 7.36
CA MET A 58 -12.54 -13.54 8.27
C MET A 58 -14.03 -13.68 7.99
N MET A 59 -14.44 -13.85 6.73
CA MET A 59 -15.85 -13.87 6.33
C MET A 59 -16.69 -14.88 7.08
N LYS A 60 -16.16 -16.07 7.41
CA LYS A 60 -16.88 -17.07 8.21
C LYS A 60 -17.24 -16.56 9.61
N HIS A 61 -16.37 -15.74 10.22
CA HIS A 61 -16.62 -15.14 11.53
C HIS A 61 -17.66 -14.02 11.44
N MET A 62 -17.59 -13.21 10.37
CA MET A 62 -18.57 -12.14 10.09
C MET A 62 -19.97 -12.73 9.86
N ILE A 63 -20.08 -13.83 9.10
CA ILE A 63 -21.34 -14.55 8.89
C ILE A 63 -21.86 -15.07 10.23
N SER A 64 -21.01 -15.70 11.04
CA SER A 64 -21.41 -16.19 12.37
C SER A 64 -21.91 -15.06 13.27
N ILE A 65 -21.24 -13.91 13.29
CA ILE A 65 -21.66 -12.72 14.05
C ILE A 65 -23.01 -12.22 13.55
N LYS A 66 -23.20 -12.10 12.23
CA LYS A 66 -24.47 -11.70 11.62
C LYS A 66 -25.60 -12.63 12.04
N ASP A 67 -25.37 -13.94 11.97
CA ASP A 67 -26.36 -14.96 12.36
C ASP A 67 -26.71 -14.86 13.85
N MET A 68 -25.73 -14.64 14.71
CA MET A 68 -25.93 -14.42 16.15
C MET A 68 -26.80 -13.18 16.42
N ILE A 69 -26.55 -12.06 15.71
CA ILE A 69 -27.31 -10.82 15.85
C ILE A 69 -28.75 -11.02 15.37
N SER A 70 -28.94 -11.78 14.29
CA SER A 70 -30.26 -12.03 13.68
C SER A 70 -31.08 -13.07 14.40
N SER A 71 -30.44 -13.92 15.21
CA SER A 71 -31.07 -15.02 15.93
C SER A 71 -31.81 -14.52 17.19
N LYS A 72 -32.90 -15.22 17.53
CA LYS A 72 -33.58 -15.06 18.83
C LYS A 72 -32.97 -15.94 19.93
N GLN A 73 -31.98 -16.76 19.60
CA GLN A 73 -31.31 -17.65 20.52
C GLN A 73 -30.30 -16.89 21.39
N ALA A 74 -30.23 -17.23 22.67
CA ALA A 74 -29.16 -16.76 23.55
C ALA A 74 -27.88 -17.57 23.29
N TYR A 75 -26.76 -16.86 23.21
CA TYR A 75 -25.41 -17.44 23.04
C TYR A 75 -24.62 -17.31 24.33
N SER A 76 -23.72 -18.28 24.58
CA SER A 76 -22.79 -18.16 25.70
C SER A 76 -21.86 -16.97 25.55
N GLU A 77 -21.42 -16.39 26.66
CA GLU A 77 -20.40 -15.33 26.66
C GLU A 77 -19.13 -15.77 25.94
N HIS A 78 -18.70 -17.02 26.15
CA HIS A 78 -17.54 -17.60 25.47
C HIS A 78 -17.71 -17.56 23.95
N THR A 79 -18.83 -18.03 23.41
CA THR A 79 -19.11 -18.04 21.97
C THR A 79 -19.11 -16.62 21.39
N ILE A 80 -19.74 -15.67 22.08
CA ILE A 80 -19.75 -14.25 21.65
C ILE A 80 -18.30 -13.71 21.62
N ARG A 81 -17.57 -13.91 22.72
CA ARG A 81 -16.19 -13.43 22.82
C ARG A 81 -15.26 -14.05 21.77
N GLU A 82 -15.43 -15.32 21.45
CA GLU A 82 -14.67 -16.03 20.42
C GLU A 82 -14.92 -15.41 19.04
N LYS A 83 -16.16 -15.36 18.57
CA LYS A 83 -16.47 -14.89 17.20
C LYS A 83 -16.06 -13.44 16.95
N PHE A 84 -16.35 -12.55 17.91
CA PHE A 84 -15.90 -11.16 17.81
C PHE A 84 -14.38 -11.04 17.91
N GLY A 85 -13.73 -11.84 18.76
CA GLY A 85 -12.28 -11.85 18.89
C GLY A 85 -11.58 -12.28 17.62
N ASP A 86 -12.04 -13.34 16.98
CA ASP A 86 -11.49 -13.83 15.73
C ASP A 86 -11.60 -12.76 14.62
N ALA A 87 -12.77 -12.12 14.47
CA ALA A 87 -12.96 -11.06 13.49
C ALA A 87 -12.00 -9.89 13.73
N ILE A 88 -11.83 -9.44 14.98
CA ILE A 88 -10.91 -8.37 15.34
C ILE A 88 -9.45 -8.77 15.05
N ASN A 89 -9.06 -10.00 15.36
CA ASN A 89 -7.72 -10.50 15.06
C ASN A 89 -7.40 -10.44 13.56
N TYR A 90 -8.35 -10.86 12.69
CA TYR A 90 -8.16 -10.74 11.24
C TYR A 90 -8.08 -9.29 10.76
N LEU A 91 -8.86 -8.36 11.34
CA LEU A 91 -8.77 -6.94 11.00
C LEU A 91 -7.39 -6.36 11.32
N ILE A 92 -6.83 -6.69 12.48
CA ILE A 92 -5.48 -6.25 12.88
C ILE A 92 -4.42 -6.84 11.94
N LEU A 93 -4.53 -8.13 11.59
CA LEU A 93 -3.60 -8.78 10.65
C LEU A 93 -3.67 -8.15 9.26
N MET A 94 -4.86 -7.85 8.74
CA MET A 94 -5.02 -7.18 7.45
C MET A 94 -4.46 -5.76 7.47
N GLU A 95 -4.72 -4.98 8.53
CA GLU A 95 -4.13 -3.65 8.71
C GLU A 95 -2.61 -3.72 8.65
N ALA A 96 -1.99 -4.65 9.38
CA ALA A 96 -0.54 -4.80 9.40
C ALA A 96 0.02 -5.20 8.03
N MET A 97 -0.63 -6.13 7.30
CA MET A 97 -0.24 -6.50 5.94
C MET A 97 -0.33 -5.31 4.97
N MET A 98 -1.41 -4.53 5.05
CA MET A 98 -1.58 -3.34 4.20
C MET A 98 -0.55 -2.26 4.51
N LEU A 99 -0.22 -2.02 5.77
CA LEU A 99 0.84 -1.08 6.17
C LEU A 99 2.21 -1.51 5.63
N GLU A 100 2.52 -2.79 5.70
CA GLU A 100 3.76 -3.33 5.14
C GLU A 100 3.80 -3.17 3.62
N SER A 101 2.73 -3.56 2.92
CA SER A 101 2.61 -3.42 1.47
C SER A 101 2.72 -1.97 1.01
N ASN A 102 2.06 -1.03 1.70
CA ASN A 102 2.17 0.41 1.42
C ASN A 102 3.59 0.93 1.67
N GLY A 103 4.26 0.49 2.72
CA GLY A 103 5.64 0.87 3.01
C GLY A 103 6.62 0.42 1.92
N ILE A 104 6.45 -0.78 1.39
CA ILE A 104 7.24 -1.30 0.27
C ILE A 104 6.96 -0.50 -1.00
N GLN A 105 5.70 -0.25 -1.32
CA GLN A 105 5.28 0.51 -2.49
C GLN A 105 5.81 1.95 -2.45
N GLN A 106 5.75 2.61 -1.29
CA GLN A 106 6.29 3.96 -1.13
C GLN A 106 7.81 4.00 -1.37
N LYS A 107 8.57 3.08 -0.79
CA LYS A 107 10.03 2.96 -1.02
C LYS A 107 10.36 2.74 -2.49
N PHE A 108 9.59 1.92 -3.19
CA PHE A 108 9.75 1.69 -4.62
C PHE A 108 9.50 2.98 -5.42
N CYS A 109 8.40 3.69 -5.16
CA CYS A 109 8.09 4.96 -5.81
C CYS A 109 9.20 6.00 -5.59
N ASP A 110 9.75 6.10 -4.40
CA ASP A 110 10.81 7.04 -4.07
C ASP A 110 12.12 6.67 -4.79
N ALA A 111 12.47 5.40 -4.87
CA ALA A 111 13.63 4.92 -5.64
C ALA A 111 13.49 5.19 -7.14
N VAL A 112 12.28 5.01 -7.71
CA VAL A 112 12.00 5.34 -9.11
C VAL A 112 12.17 6.84 -9.35
N LYS A 113 11.60 7.71 -8.52
CA LYS A 113 11.74 9.17 -8.63
C LYS A 113 13.20 9.61 -8.58
N GLU A 114 13.98 9.07 -7.63
CA GLU A 114 15.40 9.37 -7.50
C GLU A 114 16.20 8.95 -8.75
N THR A 115 15.91 7.75 -9.27
CA THR A 115 16.57 7.23 -10.47
C THR A 115 16.23 8.08 -11.70
N THR A 116 14.97 8.47 -11.86
CA THR A 116 14.50 9.34 -12.95
C THR A 116 15.19 10.69 -12.89
N ALA A 117 15.23 11.33 -11.73
CA ALA A 117 15.91 12.62 -11.54
C ALA A 117 17.43 12.55 -11.86
N LYS A 118 18.09 11.45 -11.48
CA LYS A 118 19.50 11.22 -11.84
C LYS A 118 19.69 11.07 -13.34
N ALA A 119 18.79 10.34 -14.02
CA ALA A 119 18.84 10.16 -15.47
C ALA A 119 18.61 11.48 -16.21
N GLU A 120 17.61 12.27 -15.82
CA GLU A 120 17.34 13.61 -16.39
C GLU A 120 18.54 14.53 -16.26
N LYS A 121 19.14 14.60 -15.06
CA LYS A 121 20.37 15.38 -14.83
C LYS A 121 21.52 14.93 -15.73
N LYS A 122 21.67 13.62 -15.93
CA LYS A 122 22.70 13.06 -16.81
C LYS A 122 22.45 13.41 -18.28
N ILE A 123 21.20 13.34 -18.74
CA ILE A 123 20.82 13.73 -20.10
C ILE A 123 21.13 15.20 -20.34
N GLU A 124 20.78 16.07 -19.40
CA GLU A 124 21.06 17.51 -19.53
C GLU A 124 22.54 17.80 -19.57
N GLN A 125 23.35 17.13 -18.74
CA GLN A 125 24.82 17.24 -18.82
C GLN A 125 25.37 16.83 -20.20
N LEU A 126 24.85 15.73 -20.76
CA LEU A 126 25.28 15.26 -22.09
C LEU A 126 24.86 16.21 -23.21
N ARG A 127 23.65 16.78 -23.11
CA ARG A 127 23.19 17.82 -24.06
C ARG A 127 24.10 19.01 -24.03
N THR A 128 24.41 19.56 -22.86
CA THR A 128 25.29 20.69 -22.68
C THR A 128 26.68 20.40 -23.24
N GLN A 129 27.28 19.25 -22.89
CA GLN A 129 28.60 18.86 -23.42
C GLN A 129 28.60 18.65 -24.94
N GLY A 130 27.52 18.05 -25.48
CA GLY A 130 27.36 17.85 -26.92
C GLY A 130 27.26 19.19 -27.68
N TYR A 131 26.50 20.13 -27.13
CA TYR A 131 26.37 21.46 -27.66
C TYR A 131 27.69 22.20 -27.65
N GLU A 132 28.41 22.21 -26.53
CA GLU A 132 29.72 22.85 -26.40
C GLU A 132 30.74 22.29 -27.39
N ARG A 133 30.83 20.96 -27.55
CA ARG A 133 31.72 20.31 -28.54
C ARG A 133 31.35 20.70 -29.97
N GLY A 134 30.06 20.75 -30.28
CA GLY A 134 29.57 21.14 -31.59
C GLY A 134 29.97 22.59 -31.95
N MET A 135 29.81 23.48 -30.99
CA MET A 135 30.20 24.89 -31.18
C MET A 135 31.72 25.08 -31.37
N ASP A 136 32.51 24.35 -30.57
CA ASP A 136 34.00 24.37 -30.70
C ASP A 136 34.46 23.82 -32.07
N GLN A 137 33.84 22.74 -32.57
CA GLN A 137 34.16 22.18 -33.89
C GLN A 137 33.80 23.10 -35.06
N LEU A 138 32.74 23.90 -34.88
CA LEU A 138 32.27 24.85 -35.91
C LEU A 138 32.95 26.22 -35.81
N GLY A 139 33.80 26.44 -34.81
CA GLY A 139 34.43 27.75 -34.57
C GLY A 139 33.43 28.85 -34.20
N LEU A 140 32.25 28.47 -33.70
CA LEU A 140 31.20 29.42 -33.35
C LEU A 140 31.33 29.89 -31.90
N PRO A 141 30.93 31.12 -31.56
CA PRO A 141 30.98 31.63 -30.20
C PRO A 141 29.99 30.86 -29.31
N LYS A 142 30.43 30.48 -28.10
CA LYS A 142 29.56 29.82 -27.09
C LYS A 142 28.48 30.80 -26.66
N ILE A 143 27.24 30.35 -26.65
CA ILE A 143 26.11 31.09 -26.09
C ILE A 143 26.26 31.07 -24.58
N THR A 144 26.50 32.20 -23.95
CA THR A 144 26.50 32.33 -22.49
C THR A 144 25.09 32.69 -21.99
N ALA A 145 24.86 32.50 -20.71
CA ALA A 145 23.55 32.77 -20.10
C ALA A 145 23.00 34.18 -20.28
N ASP A 146 23.90 35.16 -20.65
CA ASP A 146 23.55 36.55 -20.91
C ASP A 146 23.21 36.85 -22.38
N THR A 147 23.20 35.82 -23.24
CA THR A 147 22.81 36.01 -24.63
C THR A 147 21.27 36.13 -24.71
N PRO A 148 20.70 37.24 -25.21
CA PRO A 148 19.26 37.40 -25.31
C PRO A 148 18.69 36.30 -26.21
N THR A 149 17.90 35.45 -25.66
CA THR A 149 17.19 34.35 -26.35
C THR A 149 16.13 34.96 -27.27
N ASN A 150 16.50 35.33 -28.49
CA ASN A 150 15.51 35.45 -29.54
C ASN A 150 14.82 34.10 -29.70
N LYS A 151 13.51 34.10 -29.58
CA LYS A 151 12.60 32.93 -29.65
C LYS A 151 12.98 32.03 -30.83
N ILE A 152 13.88 31.10 -30.61
CA ILE A 152 14.04 29.95 -31.49
C ILE A 152 12.85 29.06 -31.21
N ASN A 153 11.93 28.95 -32.19
CA ASN A 153 10.83 27.99 -32.12
C ASN A 153 11.43 26.59 -31.98
N ASP A 154 11.48 26.07 -30.76
CA ASP A 154 11.91 24.71 -30.46
C ASP A 154 10.88 23.75 -31.05
N PRO A 155 11.22 22.91 -32.04
CA PRO A 155 10.29 21.92 -32.62
C PRO A 155 9.85 20.92 -31.60
N LEU A 156 10.57 20.74 -30.48
CA LEU A 156 10.22 19.78 -29.40
C LEU A 156 9.17 20.32 -28.44
N SER A 157 8.89 21.62 -28.41
CA SER A 157 7.83 22.18 -27.57
C SER A 157 6.42 21.76 -28.03
N LYS A 158 6.29 21.12 -29.19
CA LYS A 158 5.04 20.60 -29.73
C LYS A 158 4.77 19.15 -29.40
N LEU A 159 5.73 18.42 -28.84
CA LEU A 159 5.51 17.10 -28.29
C LEU A 159 4.80 17.25 -26.94
N LYS A 160 3.47 17.36 -26.99
CA LYS A 160 2.63 17.12 -25.82
C LYS A 160 2.86 15.67 -25.40
N PHE A 161 3.64 15.45 -24.37
CA PHE A 161 3.51 14.23 -23.58
C PHE A 161 2.04 14.16 -23.20
N GLN A 162 1.32 13.16 -23.71
CA GLN A 162 -0.02 12.85 -23.22
C GLN A 162 0.14 12.65 -21.73
N GLN A 163 -0.45 13.56 -20.97
CA GLN A 163 -0.59 13.39 -19.53
C GLN A 163 -1.29 12.04 -19.33
N LEU A 164 -0.65 11.17 -18.55
CA LEU A 164 -1.32 10.02 -17.99
C LEU A 164 -2.63 10.53 -17.35
N PRO A 165 -3.75 9.85 -17.55
CA PRO A 165 -5.03 10.33 -17.03
C PRO A 165 -4.92 10.60 -15.54
N PRO A 166 -5.46 11.72 -15.06
CA PRO A 166 -5.46 12.04 -13.66
C PRO A 166 -6.31 11.02 -12.91
N ASN A 167 -5.75 10.53 -11.82
CA ASN A 167 -6.41 9.84 -10.72
C ASN A 167 -7.12 8.52 -11.04
N TYR A 168 -6.41 7.44 -10.72
CA TYR A 168 -6.99 6.11 -10.49
C TYR A 168 -8.01 6.10 -9.33
N ASP A 169 -8.15 7.18 -8.57
CA ASP A 169 -9.03 7.26 -7.40
C ASP A 169 -10.51 7.49 -7.75
N GLU A 170 -10.85 7.96 -8.96
CA GLU A 170 -12.25 8.20 -9.34
C GLU A 170 -12.99 6.97 -9.90
N TRP A 171 -12.28 5.90 -10.27
CA TRP A 171 -12.91 4.72 -10.86
C TRP A 171 -13.53 3.78 -9.82
N TYR A 172 -13.16 3.89 -8.55
CA TYR A 172 -13.63 2.98 -7.50
C TYR A 172 -14.96 3.39 -6.85
N TYR A 173 -15.42 4.63 -7.04
CA TYR A 173 -16.65 5.14 -6.41
C TYR A 173 -17.85 5.30 -7.35
N SER A 174 -17.76 4.95 -8.63
CA SER A 174 -18.88 5.11 -9.59
C SER A 174 -19.60 3.82 -9.95
N SER A 175 -19.36 2.72 -9.28
CA SER A 175 -19.96 1.41 -9.61
C SER A 175 -20.61 0.70 -8.43
N TYR A 176 -21.23 1.47 -7.50
CA TYR A 176 -22.21 0.91 -6.55
C TYR A 176 -23.36 1.88 -6.34
#